data_97490a8308a3904efdfab9ce7b1ba528
#
_entry.id   97490a8308a3904efdfab9ce7b1ba528
#
_cell.length_a   1.000
_cell.length_b   1.000
_cell.length_c   1.000
_cell.angle_alpha   90.00
_cell.angle_beta   90.00
_cell.angle_gamma   90.00
#
_symmetry.space_group_name_H-M   'P 1'
#
loop_
_entity.id
_entity.type
_entity.pdbx_description
1 polymer ?
#
loop_
_entity_poly.entity_id
_entity_poly.type
_entity_poly.pdbx_seq_one_letter_code
_entity_poly.pdbx_strand_id
1 'polypeptide(L)'
;MVGLRNEFPPRHPRMPTHQATSAILSRACTREVAIAIEASASFSRGVLQGISRWMGDHEGWMITIDDRESGVPIPGWFLRWAGHGLISGLEESSLPRAWRAGQRPVVHVRSRLPVMPLPGIYPDDEAAVRLCVAHLAERGVRHLVYLPGTSAAMQGLCDSVVHQAVALGCRLDIHEPPQTYDRGRKRDDEDDRDAVARWLATLPKPVGVIATSDVRALRIIEGCRRCGIAVPDDVAVVGIGDDEVLCGLATPGLTSVTHDRSRIGQQAARMLDEAMRFGRPPSTVIYVPPAGIAIRRSSDVFAVEDADIRKALRVIQTRACTDVSAAEVAVEVRVPRRVLDRKFQRLLGRTIHDELQRMKVAEAKRLLLETEDKLLVISMRSGFTHAPQLCNVFKSVVGMSPMQYRKAARSCRETPLPKMARTAGQLS
;
A
#
# COMPACT_ATOMS: atom_id res chain seq x y z
N MET A 1 -17.67 55.14 54.43
CA MET A 1 -16.65 54.15 54.80
C MET A 1 -17.39 52.86 55.12
N VAL A 2 -17.49 51.93 54.23
CA VAL A 2 -18.09 50.63 54.39
C VAL A 2 -17.08 49.62 53.89
N GLY A 3 -16.53 48.81 54.83
CA GLY A 3 -15.53 47.80 54.55
C GLY A 3 -16.17 46.53 53.94
N LEU A 4 -15.71 46.13 52.78
CA LEU A 4 -16.06 44.88 52.18
C LEU A 4 -15.05 43.81 52.67
N ARG A 5 -15.53 42.85 53.47
CA ARG A 5 -14.83 41.62 53.82
C ARG A 5 -14.86 40.69 52.63
N ASN A 6 -13.66 40.28 52.15
CA ASN A 6 -13.48 39.18 51.20
C ASN A 6 -13.58 37.86 51.98
N GLU A 7 -14.65 37.11 51.76
CA GLU A 7 -14.76 35.71 52.15
C GLU A 7 -14.33 34.84 50.98
N PHE A 8 -13.25 34.06 51.15
CA PHE A 8 -12.80 33.01 50.23
C PHE A 8 -13.70 31.79 50.38
N PRO A 9 -14.12 31.10 49.28
CA PRO A 9 -14.88 29.86 49.38
C PRO A 9 -13.97 28.66 49.79
N PRO A 10 -14.58 27.56 50.28
CA PRO A 10 -13.87 26.47 50.98
C PRO A 10 -13.02 25.62 50.07
N ARG A 11 -11.96 25.10 50.62
CA ARG A 11 -10.95 24.23 50.04
C ARG A 11 -11.56 23.04 49.31
N HIS A 12 -11.11 22.82 48.07
CA HIS A 12 -11.37 21.61 47.28
C HIS A 12 -10.95 20.34 48.07
N PRO A 13 -11.69 19.24 47.92
CA PRO A 13 -11.31 17.97 48.53
C PRO A 13 -9.96 17.48 47.92
N ARG A 14 -9.07 17.05 48.79
CA ARG A 14 -7.78 16.45 48.41
C ARG A 14 -8.04 15.25 47.51
N MET A 15 -7.43 15.27 46.32
CA MET A 15 -7.36 14.08 45.47
C MET A 15 -6.75 12.92 46.26
N PRO A 16 -7.25 11.71 46.11
CA PRO A 16 -6.64 10.54 46.76
C PRO A 16 -5.22 10.33 46.19
N THR A 17 -4.28 10.14 47.09
CA THR A 17 -2.88 9.87 46.82
C THR A 17 -2.74 8.66 45.89
N HIS A 18 -1.75 8.70 44.99
CA HIS A 18 -1.37 7.70 43.99
C HIS A 18 -1.22 6.24 44.45
N GLN A 19 -1.39 5.96 45.75
CA GLN A 19 -1.29 4.61 46.31
C GLN A 19 -2.59 3.79 46.28
N ALA A 20 -3.76 4.42 46.02
CA ALA A 20 -5.03 3.67 46.02
C ALA A 20 -5.43 3.13 44.67
N THR A 21 -4.86 3.62 43.56
CA THR A 21 -5.16 3.15 42.19
C THR A 21 -4.29 1.95 41.79
N SER A 22 -3.22 1.64 42.55
CA SER A 22 -2.33 0.51 42.27
C SER A 22 -2.87 -0.86 42.73
N ALA A 23 -3.99 -0.91 43.46
CA ALA A 23 -4.44 -2.15 44.12
C ALA A 23 -5.55 -2.89 43.30
N ILE A 24 -6.02 -2.37 42.19
CA ILE A 24 -7.12 -2.97 41.39
C ILE A 24 -6.62 -3.63 40.10
N LEU A 25 -5.35 -3.40 39.69
CA LEU A 25 -4.75 -4.16 38.59
C LEU A 25 -4.14 -5.45 39.16
N SER A 26 -5.00 -6.47 39.21
CA SER A 26 -4.62 -7.85 39.54
C SER A 26 -3.41 -8.30 38.70
N ARG A 27 -2.29 -8.59 39.35
CA ARG A 27 -1.18 -9.55 39.16
C ARG A 27 -1.05 -10.35 37.83
N ALA A 28 -1.40 -9.87 36.69
CA ALA A 28 -0.81 -10.24 35.42
C ALA A 28 0.46 -9.39 35.28
N CYS A 29 1.62 -10.02 35.10
CA CYS A 29 2.92 -9.33 34.98
C CYS A 29 2.85 -8.39 33.76
N THR A 30 2.50 -7.12 33.99
CA THR A 30 2.32 -6.11 32.94
C THR A 30 3.70 -5.79 32.35
N ARG A 31 3.89 -6.04 31.06
CA ARG A 31 5.13 -5.75 30.35
C ARG A 31 5.08 -4.37 29.73
N GLU A 32 6.06 -3.56 30.02
CA GLU A 32 6.24 -2.24 29.42
C GLU A 32 6.89 -2.40 28.04
N VAL A 33 6.20 -1.98 26.99
CA VAL A 33 6.65 -2.07 25.60
C VAL A 33 6.68 -0.68 24.98
N ALA A 34 7.82 -0.30 24.40
CA ALA A 34 7.91 0.92 23.61
C ALA A 34 7.68 0.61 22.12
N ILE A 35 7.04 1.56 21.45
CA ILE A 35 6.85 1.54 19.99
C ILE A 35 7.48 2.82 19.43
N ALA A 36 8.62 2.66 18.76
CA ALA A 36 9.37 3.74 18.13
C ALA A 36 9.23 3.68 16.61
N ILE A 37 8.01 3.97 16.13
CA ILE A 37 7.65 4.00 14.70
C ILE A 37 7.02 5.35 14.41
N GLU A 38 7.47 6.02 13.34
CA GLU A 38 6.92 7.30 12.91
C GLU A 38 5.44 7.20 12.56
N ALA A 39 4.55 7.75 13.40
CA ALA A 39 3.09 7.60 13.26
C ALA A 39 2.49 8.43 12.10
N SER A 40 3.22 9.39 11.54
CA SER A 40 2.76 10.23 10.43
C SER A 40 2.61 9.47 9.10
N ALA A 41 3.43 8.45 8.88
CA ALA A 41 3.41 7.66 7.65
C ALA A 41 2.24 6.65 7.62
N SER A 42 1.61 6.47 6.46
CA SER A 42 0.49 5.52 6.28
C SER A 42 0.88 4.07 6.56
N PHE A 43 2.11 3.69 6.19
CA PHE A 43 2.67 2.38 6.52
C PHE A 43 2.66 2.14 8.04
N SER A 44 3.21 3.08 8.79
CA SER A 44 3.31 3.00 10.25
C SER A 44 1.94 2.92 10.92
N ARG A 45 0.97 3.72 10.47
CA ARG A 45 -0.40 3.66 11.00
C ARG A 45 -1.04 2.28 10.79
N GLY A 46 -0.81 1.65 9.62
CA GLY A 46 -1.29 0.29 9.37
C GLY A 46 -0.62 -0.76 10.26
N VAL A 47 0.68 -0.61 10.54
CA VAL A 47 1.42 -1.46 11.49
C VAL A 47 0.89 -1.26 12.91
N LEU A 48 0.69 -0.03 13.37
CA LEU A 48 0.11 0.27 14.69
C LEU A 48 -1.29 -0.32 14.84
N GLN A 49 -2.12 -0.27 13.78
CA GLN A 49 -3.41 -0.97 13.76
C GLN A 49 -3.26 -2.49 13.96
N GLY A 50 -2.27 -3.10 13.32
CA GLY A 50 -1.97 -4.52 13.48
C GLY A 50 -1.56 -4.87 14.91
N ILE A 51 -0.68 -4.07 15.52
CA ILE A 51 -0.27 -4.22 16.92
C ILE A 51 -1.49 -4.07 17.85
N SER A 52 -2.32 -3.04 17.64
CA SER A 52 -3.53 -2.80 18.43
C SER A 52 -4.52 -3.97 18.36
N ARG A 53 -4.72 -4.55 17.17
CA ARG A 53 -5.57 -5.76 17.03
C ARG A 53 -5.01 -6.94 17.78
N TRP A 54 -3.70 -7.18 17.71
CA TRP A 54 -3.05 -8.26 18.44
C TRP A 54 -3.23 -8.07 19.96
N MET A 55 -3.08 -6.83 20.46
CA MET A 55 -3.29 -6.50 21.88
C MET A 55 -4.74 -6.69 22.34
N GLY A 56 -5.73 -6.52 21.44
CA GLY A 56 -7.13 -6.77 21.76
C GLY A 56 -7.42 -8.23 22.15
N ASP A 57 -6.61 -9.16 21.61
CA ASP A 57 -6.72 -10.60 21.86
C ASP A 57 -5.72 -11.08 22.96
N HIS A 58 -4.82 -10.21 23.42
CA HIS A 58 -3.70 -10.55 24.32
C HIS A 58 -3.52 -9.45 25.38
N GLU A 59 -3.66 -9.80 26.62
CA GLU A 59 -3.50 -8.88 27.75
C GLU A 59 -2.04 -8.80 28.23
N GLY A 60 -1.71 -7.76 28.99
CA GLY A 60 -0.47 -7.66 29.76
C GLY A 60 0.62 -6.75 29.18
N TRP A 61 0.31 -5.94 28.16
CA TRP A 61 1.21 -4.90 27.66
C TRP A 61 0.76 -3.51 28.10
N MET A 62 1.74 -2.71 28.56
CA MET A 62 1.62 -1.26 28.75
C MET A 62 2.46 -0.58 27.66
N ILE A 63 1.83 0.22 26.81
CA ILE A 63 2.47 0.81 25.64
C ILE A 63 2.95 2.23 25.90
N THR A 64 4.19 2.50 25.51
CA THR A 64 4.75 3.85 25.38
C THR A 64 5.05 4.07 23.89
N ILE A 65 4.39 5.05 23.28
CA ILE A 65 4.57 5.38 21.85
C ILE A 65 5.52 6.57 21.74
N ASP A 66 6.45 6.48 20.81
CA ASP A 66 7.24 7.61 20.35
C ASP A 66 6.40 8.45 19.37
N ASP A 67 5.96 9.59 19.83
CA ASP A 67 5.05 10.52 19.12
C ASP A 67 5.78 11.58 18.27
N ARG A 68 7.08 11.39 18.04
CA ARG A 68 7.88 12.35 17.26
C ARG A 68 7.41 12.46 15.83
N GLU A 69 7.52 13.67 15.30
CA GLU A 69 7.47 13.93 13.88
C GLU A 69 8.77 13.53 13.18
N SER A 70 8.69 13.31 11.87
CA SER A 70 9.86 12.99 11.05
C SER A 70 10.93 14.07 11.11
N GLY A 71 12.17 13.64 11.30
CA GLY A 71 13.33 14.54 11.40
C GLY A 71 13.58 15.16 12.78
N VAL A 72 12.72 14.90 13.77
CA VAL A 72 12.93 15.34 15.15
C VAL A 72 13.90 14.39 15.86
N PRO A 73 14.92 14.89 16.61
CA PRO A 73 15.86 14.06 17.34
C PRO A 73 15.19 13.14 18.36
N ILE A 74 15.80 11.99 18.60
CA ILE A 74 15.31 11.02 19.60
C ILE A 74 15.28 11.67 20.98
N PRO A 75 14.14 11.63 21.71
CA PRO A 75 14.03 12.29 22.99
C PRO A 75 14.86 11.59 24.06
N GLY A 76 15.40 12.37 24.98
CA GLY A 76 16.29 11.85 26.04
C GLY A 76 15.64 10.81 26.95
N TRP A 77 14.29 10.82 27.09
CA TRP A 77 13.58 9.80 27.85
C TRP A 77 13.71 8.42 27.20
N PHE A 78 13.58 8.35 25.86
CA PHE A 78 13.70 7.10 25.12
C PHE A 78 15.09 6.50 25.22
N LEU A 79 16.14 7.34 25.20
CA LEU A 79 17.52 6.87 25.36
C LEU A 79 17.77 6.23 26.72
N ARG A 80 16.99 6.62 27.74
CA ARG A 80 17.07 6.08 29.12
C ARG A 80 15.98 5.05 29.43
N TRP A 81 15.09 4.79 28.47
CA TRP A 81 13.95 3.91 28.69
C TRP A 81 14.40 2.47 29.00
N ALA A 82 13.80 1.89 30.02
CA ALA A 82 14.25 0.63 30.62
C ALA A 82 13.17 -0.48 30.59
N GLY A 83 12.13 -0.36 29.79
CA GLY A 83 11.04 -1.33 29.68
C GLY A 83 11.46 -2.73 29.18
N HIS A 84 10.50 -3.58 28.92
CA HIS A 84 10.70 -5.01 28.67
C HIS A 84 10.94 -5.35 27.20
N GLY A 85 10.40 -4.57 26.27
CA GLY A 85 10.50 -4.84 24.82
C GLY A 85 10.34 -3.60 23.96
N LEU A 86 10.84 -3.64 22.73
CA LEU A 86 10.81 -2.52 21.79
C LEU A 86 10.40 -3.00 20.40
N ILE A 87 9.41 -2.34 19.78
CA ILE A 87 9.16 -2.41 18.34
C ILE A 87 9.70 -1.13 17.71
N SER A 88 10.67 -1.25 16.79
CA SER A 88 11.45 -0.12 16.29
C SER A 88 11.43 0.00 14.77
N GLY A 89 11.09 1.20 14.28
CA GLY A 89 11.33 1.63 12.89
C GLY A 89 12.66 2.38 12.73
N LEU A 90 13.40 2.57 13.80
CA LEU A 90 14.65 3.33 13.82
C LEU A 90 15.83 2.54 13.22
N GLU A 91 16.86 3.26 12.83
CA GLU A 91 18.16 2.65 12.52
C GLU A 91 18.84 2.14 13.78
N GLU A 92 19.63 1.08 13.65
CA GLU A 92 20.34 0.47 14.77
C GLU A 92 21.22 1.49 15.52
N SER A 93 21.91 2.35 14.78
CA SER A 93 22.75 3.44 15.32
C SER A 93 21.99 4.40 16.25
N SER A 94 20.69 4.51 16.02
CA SER A 94 19.78 5.38 16.78
C SER A 94 19.20 4.74 18.04
N LEU A 95 19.41 3.44 18.22
CA LEU A 95 18.90 2.74 19.40
C LEU A 95 19.76 3.00 20.65
N PRO A 96 19.18 3.01 21.86
CA PRO A 96 19.94 3.05 23.10
C PRO A 96 20.94 1.89 23.19
N ARG A 97 22.12 2.13 23.80
CA ARG A 97 23.19 1.13 23.85
C ARG A 97 22.78 -0.23 24.41
N ALA A 98 21.94 -0.25 25.45
CA ALA A 98 21.42 -1.50 26.04
C ALA A 98 20.58 -2.34 25.07
N TRP A 99 19.89 -1.69 24.11
CA TRP A 99 19.07 -2.34 23.10
C TRP A 99 19.94 -2.86 21.95
N ARG A 100 20.94 -2.09 21.53
CA ARG A 100 21.93 -2.51 20.51
C ARG A 100 22.77 -3.70 20.95
N ALA A 101 23.08 -3.79 22.22
CA ALA A 101 23.87 -4.90 22.80
C ALA A 101 23.09 -6.22 22.92
N GLY A 102 21.83 -6.28 22.44
CA GLY A 102 21.01 -7.51 22.49
C GLY A 102 20.57 -7.93 23.90
N GLN A 103 20.75 -7.05 24.90
CA GLN A 103 20.37 -7.33 26.28
C GLN A 103 18.85 -7.34 26.49
N ARG A 104 18.11 -6.77 25.57
CA ARG A 104 16.64 -6.66 25.59
C ARG A 104 16.05 -6.95 24.23
N PRO A 105 14.85 -7.55 24.15
CA PRO A 105 14.25 -7.90 22.87
C PRO A 105 13.82 -6.66 22.09
N VAL A 106 14.29 -6.58 20.82
CA VAL A 106 13.91 -5.57 19.85
C VAL A 106 13.40 -6.29 18.60
N VAL A 107 12.25 -5.85 18.09
CA VAL A 107 11.72 -6.27 16.80
C VAL A 107 11.74 -5.08 15.86
N HIS A 108 12.44 -5.19 14.74
CA HIS A 108 12.50 -4.13 13.76
C HIS A 108 11.32 -4.21 12.78
N VAL A 109 10.75 -3.03 12.47
CA VAL A 109 9.67 -2.89 11.49
C VAL A 109 9.91 -1.64 10.67
N ARG A 110 10.21 -1.79 9.39
CA ARG A 110 10.47 -0.66 8.48
C ARG A 110 9.70 -0.84 7.19
N SER A 111 9.30 0.28 6.58
CA SER A 111 8.62 0.32 5.29
C SER A 111 9.54 -0.04 4.11
N ARG A 112 10.85 -0.11 4.33
CA ARG A 112 11.86 -0.46 3.33
C ARG A 112 12.90 -1.37 3.96
N LEU A 113 13.37 -2.34 3.18
CA LEU A 113 14.42 -3.24 3.61
C LEU A 113 15.75 -2.47 3.76
N PRO A 114 16.42 -2.54 4.93
CA PRO A 114 17.78 -2.01 5.08
C PRO A 114 18.79 -2.92 4.36
N VAL A 115 19.99 -2.40 4.09
CA VAL A 115 21.09 -3.17 3.47
C VAL A 115 21.40 -4.46 4.22
N MET A 116 21.39 -4.38 5.54
CA MET A 116 21.47 -5.54 6.43
C MET A 116 20.25 -5.55 7.34
N PRO A 117 19.28 -6.44 7.10
CA PRO A 117 18.08 -6.48 7.93
C PRO A 117 18.41 -7.01 9.30
N LEU A 118 17.98 -6.27 10.33
CA LEU A 118 17.98 -6.72 11.73
C LEU A 118 16.79 -7.66 11.97
N PRO A 119 16.83 -8.49 13.00
CA PRO A 119 15.69 -9.34 13.35
C PRO A 119 14.40 -8.56 13.46
N GLY A 120 13.41 -8.95 12.69
CA GLY A 120 12.17 -8.17 12.59
C GLY A 120 11.26 -8.59 11.44
N ILE A 121 10.25 -7.77 11.20
CA ILE A 121 9.21 -8.00 10.20
C ILE A 121 9.27 -6.91 9.14
N TYR A 122 9.41 -7.29 7.89
CA TYR A 122 9.55 -6.38 6.75
C TYR A 122 8.54 -6.70 5.65
N PRO A 123 8.13 -5.74 4.82
CA PRO A 123 7.44 -6.06 3.58
C PRO A 123 8.37 -6.82 2.64
N ASP A 124 7.80 -7.71 1.82
CA ASP A 124 8.51 -8.37 0.74
C ASP A 124 8.53 -7.46 -0.49
N ASP A 125 9.57 -6.61 -0.55
CA ASP A 125 9.74 -5.63 -1.62
C ASP A 125 9.97 -6.31 -2.97
N GLU A 126 10.62 -7.49 -2.99
CA GLU A 126 10.86 -8.25 -4.21
C GLU A 126 9.54 -8.77 -4.79
N ALA A 127 8.69 -9.36 -3.97
CA ALA A 127 7.36 -9.77 -4.38
C ALA A 127 6.50 -8.59 -4.84
N ALA A 128 6.65 -7.41 -4.21
CA ALA A 128 5.94 -6.21 -4.61
C ALA A 128 6.35 -5.72 -6.01
N VAL A 129 7.65 -5.68 -6.30
CA VAL A 129 8.14 -5.27 -7.63
C VAL A 129 7.77 -6.32 -8.68
N ARG A 130 7.83 -7.62 -8.34
CA ARG A 130 7.35 -8.69 -9.23
C ARG A 130 5.88 -8.53 -9.61
N LEU A 131 5.03 -8.13 -8.67
CA LEU A 131 3.62 -7.80 -8.95
C LEU A 131 3.49 -6.62 -9.92
N CYS A 132 4.30 -5.57 -9.76
CA CYS A 132 4.30 -4.44 -10.68
C CYS A 132 4.67 -4.86 -12.11
N VAL A 133 5.73 -5.68 -12.25
CA VAL A 133 6.18 -6.19 -13.55
C VAL A 133 5.09 -7.03 -14.22
N ALA A 134 4.50 -7.98 -13.50
CA ALA A 134 3.41 -8.81 -14.02
C ALA A 134 2.21 -7.97 -14.45
N HIS A 135 1.80 -7.02 -13.61
CA HIS A 135 0.67 -6.12 -13.87
C HIS A 135 0.85 -5.30 -15.17
N LEU A 136 2.04 -4.73 -15.39
CA LEU A 136 2.33 -3.96 -16.59
C LEU A 136 2.46 -4.85 -17.83
N ALA A 137 3.09 -6.03 -17.68
CA ALA A 137 3.24 -7.01 -18.75
C ALA A 137 1.87 -7.54 -19.25
N GLU A 138 0.93 -7.82 -18.33
CA GLU A 138 -0.44 -8.23 -18.64
C GLU A 138 -1.21 -7.16 -19.43
N ARG A 139 -0.84 -5.90 -19.27
CA ARG A 139 -1.39 -4.76 -20.02
C ARG A 139 -0.70 -4.54 -21.36
N GLY A 140 0.25 -5.42 -21.73
CA GLY A 140 0.97 -5.36 -22.99
C GLY A 140 2.13 -4.37 -23.00
N VAL A 141 2.47 -3.75 -21.88
CA VAL A 141 3.67 -2.90 -21.79
C VAL A 141 4.90 -3.79 -21.81
N ARG A 142 5.79 -3.58 -22.79
CA ARG A 142 6.99 -4.42 -22.99
C ARG A 142 8.29 -3.72 -22.61
N HIS A 143 8.26 -2.41 -22.48
CA HIS A 143 9.41 -1.63 -22.01
C HIS A 143 9.10 -1.12 -20.61
N LEU A 144 9.83 -1.59 -19.62
CA LEU A 144 9.66 -1.26 -18.22
C LEU A 144 10.88 -0.47 -17.72
N VAL A 145 10.64 0.41 -16.78
CA VAL A 145 11.66 1.17 -16.07
C VAL A 145 11.44 0.97 -14.57
N TYR A 146 12.46 0.52 -13.89
CA TYR A 146 12.48 0.47 -12.44
C TYR A 146 13.31 1.62 -11.88
N LEU A 147 12.74 2.38 -10.97
CA LEU A 147 13.39 3.48 -10.30
C LEU A 147 13.71 3.06 -8.85
N PRO A 148 14.86 2.42 -8.60
CA PRO A 148 15.24 2.01 -7.26
C PRO A 148 15.39 3.22 -6.35
N GLY A 149 15.20 3.02 -5.03
CA GLY A 149 15.64 3.98 -4.03
C GLY A 149 17.16 3.95 -3.91
N THR A 150 17.72 4.88 -3.17
CA THR A 150 19.19 5.03 -2.99
C THR A 150 19.80 3.96 -2.06
N SER A 151 19.01 2.99 -1.58
CA SER A 151 19.51 1.95 -0.66
C SER A 151 20.18 0.82 -1.46
N ALA A 152 21.40 0.45 -1.07
CA ALA A 152 22.14 -0.66 -1.68
C ALA A 152 21.44 -2.03 -1.57
N ALA A 153 20.48 -2.19 -0.64
CA ALA A 153 19.62 -3.38 -0.56
C ALA A 153 18.77 -3.58 -1.82
N MET A 154 18.51 -2.52 -2.58
CA MET A 154 17.74 -2.60 -3.83
C MET A 154 18.57 -3.06 -5.03
N GLN A 155 19.90 -3.11 -4.93
CA GLN A 155 20.75 -3.61 -6.01
C GLN A 155 20.61 -5.13 -6.17
N GLY A 156 20.57 -5.90 -5.07
CA GLY A 156 20.30 -7.34 -5.12
C GLY A 156 18.89 -7.70 -5.60
N LEU A 157 17.91 -6.80 -5.39
CA LEU A 157 16.56 -6.93 -5.92
C LEU A 157 16.51 -6.88 -7.44
N CYS A 158 17.45 -6.15 -8.07
CA CYS A 158 17.43 -5.89 -9.50
C CYS A 158 17.57 -7.18 -10.33
N ASP A 159 18.41 -8.13 -9.94
CA ASP A 159 18.66 -9.33 -10.73
C ASP A 159 17.42 -10.23 -10.84
N SER A 160 16.72 -10.47 -9.73
CA SER A 160 15.49 -11.28 -9.72
C SER A 160 14.37 -10.63 -10.54
N VAL A 161 14.21 -9.32 -10.43
CA VAL A 161 13.19 -8.56 -11.17
C VAL A 161 13.51 -8.51 -12.67
N VAL A 162 14.77 -8.36 -13.04
CA VAL A 162 15.22 -8.43 -14.45
C VAL A 162 14.90 -9.79 -15.03
N HIS A 163 15.26 -10.89 -14.34
CA HIS A 163 14.94 -12.23 -14.81
C HIS A 163 13.43 -12.45 -15.05
N GLN A 164 12.60 -11.96 -14.14
CA GLN A 164 11.16 -12.06 -14.32
C GLN A 164 10.66 -11.22 -15.51
N ALA A 165 11.13 -10.00 -15.66
CA ALA A 165 10.74 -9.15 -16.78
C ALA A 165 11.08 -9.83 -18.12
N VAL A 166 12.29 -10.40 -18.24
CA VAL A 166 12.71 -11.15 -19.42
C VAL A 166 11.82 -12.38 -19.65
N ALA A 167 11.49 -13.15 -18.61
CA ALA A 167 10.60 -14.30 -18.72
C ALA A 167 9.19 -13.93 -19.21
N LEU A 168 8.73 -12.70 -18.95
CA LEU A 168 7.47 -12.15 -19.43
C LEU A 168 7.58 -11.44 -20.79
N GLY A 169 8.74 -11.52 -21.45
CA GLY A 169 9.01 -10.85 -22.73
C GLY A 169 9.08 -9.33 -22.62
N CYS A 170 9.46 -8.82 -21.46
CA CYS A 170 9.66 -7.39 -21.21
C CYS A 170 11.15 -7.04 -21.14
N ARG A 171 11.50 -5.87 -21.65
CA ARG A 171 12.77 -5.21 -21.35
C ARG A 171 12.62 -4.40 -20.07
N LEU A 172 13.54 -4.53 -19.13
CA LEU A 172 13.57 -3.74 -17.91
C LEU A 172 14.88 -2.91 -17.87
N ASP A 173 14.74 -1.60 -17.88
CA ASP A 173 15.82 -0.66 -17.65
C ASP A 173 15.78 -0.20 -16.19
N ILE A 174 16.94 -0.18 -15.54
CA ILE A 174 17.08 0.33 -14.18
C ILE A 174 17.66 1.72 -14.29
N HIS A 175 16.95 2.73 -13.80
CA HIS A 175 17.40 4.10 -13.78
C HIS A 175 17.68 4.54 -12.36
N GLU A 176 18.94 4.73 -12.03
CA GLU A 176 19.33 5.35 -10.77
C GLU A 176 19.07 6.86 -10.89
N PRO A 177 18.23 7.42 -10.02
CA PRO A 177 18.07 8.87 -10.01
C PRO A 177 19.37 9.54 -9.61
N PRO A 178 19.63 10.76 -10.07
CA PRO A 178 20.78 11.54 -9.61
C PRO A 178 20.84 11.54 -8.07
N GLN A 179 22.03 11.40 -7.51
CA GLN A 179 22.25 11.21 -6.05
C GLN A 179 21.72 12.34 -5.15
N THR A 180 21.18 13.41 -5.71
CA THR A 180 20.57 14.54 -5.03
C THR A 180 19.27 14.21 -4.29
N TYR A 181 18.64 13.07 -4.58
CA TYR A 181 17.31 12.72 -4.06
C TYR A 181 17.28 12.21 -2.61
N ASP A 182 18.42 11.91 -1.97
CA ASP A 182 18.43 11.12 -0.74
C ASP A 182 19.12 11.70 0.50
N ARG A 183 19.64 12.89 0.48
CA ARG A 183 20.41 13.41 1.62
C ARG A 183 19.82 14.66 2.27
N GLY A 184 18.51 14.75 2.52
CA GLY A 184 17.97 15.77 3.42
C GLY A 184 18.37 17.23 3.15
N ARG A 185 19.06 17.51 2.04
CA ARG A 185 19.43 18.84 1.62
C ARG A 185 18.28 19.40 0.79
N LYS A 186 17.63 20.42 1.32
CA LYS A 186 16.81 21.35 0.57
C LYS A 186 17.64 21.89 -0.60
N ARG A 187 17.59 21.27 -1.75
CA ARG A 187 17.78 21.94 -3.01
C ARG A 187 16.40 22.20 -3.56
N ASP A 188 16.13 23.40 -4.00
CA ASP A 188 14.91 23.80 -4.69
C ASP A 188 14.93 23.16 -6.10
N ASP A 189 14.52 21.89 -6.14
CA ASP A 189 14.74 20.98 -7.23
C ASP A 189 13.54 20.91 -8.17
N GLU A 190 13.05 22.05 -8.67
CA GLU A 190 12.16 22.03 -9.84
C GLU A 190 12.89 21.38 -11.03
N ASP A 191 14.17 21.68 -11.25
CA ASP A 191 14.98 21.07 -12.31
C ASP A 191 15.13 19.55 -12.18
N ASP A 192 15.21 19.02 -10.96
CA ASP A 192 15.39 17.58 -10.72
C ASP A 192 14.07 16.81 -10.84
N ARG A 193 12.93 17.44 -10.52
CA ARG A 193 11.60 16.83 -10.66
C ARG A 193 11.26 16.51 -12.11
N ASP A 194 11.68 17.35 -13.04
CA ASP A 194 11.41 17.18 -14.46
C ASP A 194 12.49 16.38 -15.18
N ALA A 195 13.66 16.16 -14.56
CA ALA A 195 14.76 15.40 -15.17
C ALA A 195 14.34 13.97 -15.53
N VAL A 196 13.64 13.29 -14.61
CA VAL A 196 13.11 11.94 -14.86
C VAL A 196 12.08 11.96 -15.98
N ALA A 197 11.18 12.93 -16.00
CA ALA A 197 10.15 13.03 -17.03
C ALA A 197 10.76 13.37 -18.39
N ARG A 198 11.74 14.27 -18.47
CA ARG A 198 12.50 14.56 -19.70
C ARG A 198 13.21 13.32 -20.22
N TRP A 199 13.83 12.55 -19.34
CA TRP A 199 14.45 11.29 -19.74
C TRP A 199 13.40 10.28 -20.23
N LEU A 200 12.28 10.12 -19.52
CA LEU A 200 11.16 9.26 -19.96
C LEU A 200 10.65 9.67 -21.34
N ALA A 201 10.65 10.96 -21.68
CA ALA A 201 10.24 11.43 -23.01
C ALA A 201 11.09 10.85 -24.14
N THR A 202 12.36 10.52 -23.89
CA THR A 202 13.29 9.97 -24.89
C THR A 202 13.12 8.47 -25.14
N LEU A 203 12.40 7.77 -24.25
CA LEU A 203 12.22 6.31 -24.35
C LEU A 203 11.11 5.94 -25.36
N PRO A 204 11.18 4.75 -25.98
CA PRO A 204 10.11 4.21 -26.79
C PRO A 204 8.80 4.07 -25.98
N LYS A 205 7.67 4.39 -26.62
CA LYS A 205 6.35 4.36 -26.00
C LYS A 205 5.52 3.15 -26.46
N PRO A 206 4.65 2.60 -25.58
CA PRO A 206 4.45 2.95 -24.18
C PRO A 206 5.57 2.41 -23.29
N VAL A 207 5.91 3.14 -22.21
CA VAL A 207 6.84 2.70 -21.17
C VAL A 207 6.15 2.56 -19.83
N GLY A 208 6.43 1.48 -19.10
CA GLY A 208 5.91 1.25 -17.75
C GLY A 208 6.93 1.65 -16.69
N VAL A 209 6.56 2.50 -15.76
CA VAL A 209 7.43 2.96 -14.68
C VAL A 209 7.01 2.34 -13.36
N ILE A 210 7.94 1.68 -12.69
CA ILE A 210 7.78 1.10 -11.36
C ILE A 210 8.54 1.99 -10.38
N ALA A 211 7.80 2.70 -9.53
CA ALA A 211 8.34 3.58 -8.51
C ALA A 211 8.29 2.90 -7.13
N THR A 212 9.38 2.98 -6.37
CA THR A 212 9.50 2.33 -5.05
C THR A 212 8.64 2.93 -3.95
N SER A 213 7.92 4.03 -4.21
CA SER A 213 6.93 4.60 -3.29
C SER A 213 5.90 5.43 -4.04
N ASP A 214 4.72 5.60 -3.43
CA ASP A 214 3.63 6.41 -3.98
C ASP A 214 4.04 7.89 -4.15
N VAL A 215 4.78 8.45 -3.18
CA VAL A 215 5.29 9.83 -3.29
C VAL A 215 6.17 10.00 -4.52
N ARG A 216 7.00 9.01 -4.83
CA ARG A 216 7.86 9.03 -6.00
C ARG A 216 7.07 8.88 -7.29
N ALA A 217 6.08 7.97 -7.29
CA ALA A 217 5.16 7.80 -8.40
C ALA A 217 4.38 9.08 -8.72
N LEU A 218 3.90 9.79 -7.69
CA LEU A 218 3.22 11.08 -7.84
C LEU A 218 4.11 12.14 -8.51
N ARG A 219 5.37 12.24 -8.08
CA ARG A 219 6.33 13.18 -8.70
C ARG A 219 6.56 12.86 -10.17
N ILE A 220 6.59 11.58 -10.54
CA ILE A 220 6.72 11.15 -11.94
C ILE A 220 5.47 11.56 -12.73
N ILE A 221 4.27 11.30 -12.22
CA ILE A 221 3.01 11.69 -12.87
C ILE A 221 2.97 13.21 -13.08
N GLU A 222 3.35 13.97 -12.06
CA GLU A 222 3.39 15.44 -12.12
C GLU A 222 4.43 15.93 -13.14
N GLY A 223 5.62 15.37 -13.16
CA GLY A 223 6.65 15.68 -14.14
C GLY A 223 6.22 15.36 -15.58
N CYS A 224 5.59 14.18 -15.80
CA CYS A 224 5.01 13.82 -17.08
C CYS A 224 3.97 14.86 -17.55
N ARG A 225 3.07 15.28 -16.66
CA ARG A 225 2.06 16.33 -16.95
C ARG A 225 2.70 17.64 -17.37
N ARG A 226 3.77 18.10 -16.67
CA ARG A 226 4.49 19.32 -17.04
C ARG A 226 5.21 19.22 -18.39
N CYS A 227 5.73 18.05 -18.70
CA CYS A 227 6.40 17.77 -19.97
C CYS A 227 5.45 17.39 -21.12
N GLY A 228 4.13 17.43 -20.91
CA GLY A 228 3.14 17.07 -21.95
C GLY A 228 3.10 15.58 -22.29
N ILE A 229 3.62 14.70 -21.41
CA ILE A 229 3.62 13.24 -21.59
C ILE A 229 2.31 12.68 -21.03
N ALA A 230 1.61 11.89 -21.83
CA ALA A 230 0.34 11.31 -21.43
C ALA A 230 0.54 10.14 -20.45
N VAL A 231 -0.11 10.22 -19.26
CA VAL A 231 -0.22 9.11 -18.31
C VAL A 231 -1.69 8.64 -18.33
N PRO A 232 -1.95 7.38 -18.61
CA PRO A 232 -1.05 6.23 -18.75
C PRO A 232 -0.53 5.93 -20.17
N ASP A 233 -0.98 6.62 -21.22
CA ASP A 233 -0.83 6.17 -22.61
C ASP A 233 0.62 6.13 -23.11
N ASP A 234 1.42 7.14 -22.77
CA ASP A 234 2.84 7.18 -23.11
C ASP A 234 3.66 6.56 -21.97
N VAL A 235 3.27 6.83 -20.73
CA VAL A 235 3.96 6.39 -19.53
C VAL A 235 2.94 5.83 -18.53
N ALA A 236 2.95 4.51 -18.34
CA ALA A 236 2.20 3.86 -17.27
C ALA A 236 2.99 3.95 -15.95
N VAL A 237 2.34 4.32 -14.86
CA VAL A 237 3.03 4.47 -13.57
C VAL A 237 2.39 3.58 -12.52
N VAL A 238 3.23 2.81 -11.81
CA VAL A 238 2.83 1.98 -10.67
C VAL A 238 3.68 2.35 -9.47
N GLY A 239 3.03 2.59 -8.32
CA GLY A 239 3.65 2.84 -7.03
C GLY A 239 3.74 1.60 -6.15
N ILE A 240 4.38 1.73 -5.00
CA ILE A 240 4.42 0.72 -3.94
C ILE A 240 4.14 1.41 -2.60
N GLY A 241 3.18 0.87 -1.85
CA GLY A 241 2.76 1.36 -0.54
C GLY A 241 1.25 1.46 -0.39
N ASP A 242 0.55 1.91 -1.43
CA ASP A 242 -0.88 2.17 -1.46
C ASP A 242 -1.33 3.10 -0.32
N ASP A 243 -0.75 4.29 -0.28
CA ASP A 243 -1.31 5.38 0.52
C ASP A 243 -2.58 5.88 -0.18
N GLU A 244 -3.74 5.49 0.35
CA GLU A 244 -5.05 5.75 -0.26
C GLU A 244 -5.28 7.23 -0.54
N VAL A 245 -4.80 8.11 0.37
CA VAL A 245 -4.95 9.56 0.22
C VAL A 245 -4.10 10.07 -0.94
N LEU A 246 -2.82 9.71 -0.95
CA LEU A 246 -1.90 10.14 -2.01
C LEU A 246 -2.29 9.55 -3.37
N CYS A 247 -2.62 8.27 -3.40
CA CYS A 247 -3.04 7.58 -4.63
C CYS A 247 -4.34 8.14 -5.21
N GLY A 248 -5.27 8.56 -4.33
CA GLY A 248 -6.54 9.19 -4.73
C GLY A 248 -6.39 10.64 -5.22
N LEU A 249 -5.44 11.40 -4.67
CA LEU A 249 -5.14 12.78 -5.10
C LEU A 249 -4.39 12.85 -6.42
N ALA A 250 -3.76 11.77 -6.85
CA ALA A 250 -3.07 11.71 -8.13
C ALA A 250 -4.04 11.92 -9.31
N THR A 251 -3.57 12.60 -10.35
CA THR A 251 -4.33 12.78 -11.61
C THR A 251 -3.44 12.40 -12.80
N PRO A 252 -3.70 11.22 -13.41
CA PRO A 252 -4.71 10.18 -13.07
C PRO A 252 -4.42 9.45 -11.75
N GLY A 253 -5.47 8.89 -11.10
CA GLY A 253 -5.33 8.15 -9.85
C GLY A 253 -4.26 7.06 -9.93
N LEU A 254 -3.40 6.97 -8.91
CA LEU A 254 -2.21 6.12 -8.91
C LEU A 254 -2.52 4.66 -8.56
N THR A 255 -2.20 3.75 -9.47
CA THR A 255 -2.12 2.30 -9.20
C THR A 255 -0.93 2.02 -8.29
N SER A 256 -1.13 1.25 -7.23
CA SER A 256 -0.08 0.95 -6.28
C SER A 256 -0.20 -0.44 -5.66
N VAL A 257 0.93 -1.05 -5.32
CA VAL A 257 0.98 -2.32 -4.59
C VAL A 257 0.69 -2.08 -3.12
N THR A 258 -0.23 -2.87 -2.57
CA THR A 258 -0.67 -2.78 -1.18
C THR A 258 0.13 -3.74 -0.30
N HIS A 259 0.84 -3.24 0.70
CA HIS A 259 1.46 -4.06 1.74
C HIS A 259 0.43 -4.48 2.80
N ASP A 260 0.51 -5.70 3.29
CA ASP A 260 -0.29 -6.15 4.45
C ASP A 260 0.28 -5.62 5.78
N ARG A 261 0.12 -4.31 5.95
CA ARG A 261 0.65 -3.56 7.11
C ARG A 261 0.11 -4.09 8.44
N SER A 262 -1.16 -4.48 8.46
CA SER A 262 -1.79 -5.03 9.67
C SER A 262 -1.15 -6.36 10.07
N ARG A 263 -0.87 -7.22 9.11
CA ARG A 263 -0.18 -8.50 9.35
C ARG A 263 1.26 -8.29 9.84
N ILE A 264 1.97 -7.30 9.26
CA ILE A 264 3.31 -6.90 9.74
C ILE A 264 3.23 -6.53 11.22
N GLY A 265 2.28 -5.69 11.62
CA GLY A 265 2.10 -5.27 13.02
C GLY A 265 1.76 -6.43 13.96
N GLN A 266 0.85 -7.31 13.57
CA GLN A 266 0.47 -8.50 14.36
C GLN A 266 1.66 -9.45 14.56
N GLN A 267 2.43 -9.70 13.50
CA GLN A 267 3.62 -10.56 13.58
C GLN A 267 4.73 -9.93 14.42
N ALA A 268 4.90 -8.61 14.33
CA ALA A 268 5.88 -7.90 15.15
C ALA A 268 5.53 -7.99 16.65
N ALA A 269 4.27 -7.78 17.00
CA ALA A 269 3.79 -7.92 18.37
C ALA A 269 3.96 -9.35 18.89
N ARG A 270 3.59 -10.34 18.10
CA ARG A 270 3.77 -11.75 18.45
C ARG A 270 5.24 -12.11 18.66
N MET A 271 6.12 -11.72 17.74
CA MET A 271 7.56 -11.99 17.84
C MET A 271 8.15 -11.36 19.09
N LEU A 272 7.76 -10.13 19.42
CA LEU A 272 8.22 -9.45 20.61
C LEU A 272 7.71 -10.11 21.89
N ASP A 273 6.44 -10.51 21.94
CA ASP A 273 5.84 -11.18 23.08
C ASP A 273 6.52 -12.53 23.36
N GLU A 274 6.77 -13.33 22.32
CA GLU A 274 7.52 -14.58 22.42
C GLU A 274 8.95 -14.33 22.95
N ALA A 275 9.64 -13.32 22.44
CA ALA A 275 10.98 -12.95 22.88
C ALA A 275 11.03 -12.55 24.38
N MET A 276 10.04 -11.77 24.82
CA MET A 276 9.91 -11.37 26.23
C MET A 276 9.52 -12.52 27.14
N ARG A 277 8.71 -13.48 26.66
CA ARG A 277 8.29 -14.66 27.44
C ARG A 277 9.45 -15.63 27.67
N PHE A 278 10.25 -15.86 26.65
CA PHE A 278 11.31 -16.85 26.70
C PHE A 278 12.68 -16.27 27.08
N GLY A 279 12.76 -14.93 27.26
CA GLY A 279 14.01 -14.24 27.57
C GLY A 279 15.09 -14.38 26.50
N ARG A 280 14.68 -14.59 25.23
CA ARG A 280 15.58 -14.74 24.09
C ARG A 280 15.33 -13.63 23.08
N PRO A 281 16.37 -12.88 22.65
CA PRO A 281 16.20 -11.86 21.63
C PRO A 281 15.73 -12.49 20.31
N PRO A 282 14.93 -11.77 19.51
CA PRO A 282 14.59 -12.23 18.17
C PRO A 282 15.83 -12.46 17.32
N SER A 283 15.85 -13.51 16.52
CA SER A 283 16.99 -13.85 15.65
C SER A 283 16.61 -14.01 14.18
N THR A 284 15.32 -13.87 13.86
CA THR A 284 14.78 -14.12 12.52
C THR A 284 14.33 -12.84 11.84
N VAL A 285 14.48 -12.82 10.51
CA VAL A 285 13.90 -11.82 9.61
C VAL A 285 12.72 -12.47 8.90
N ILE A 286 11.56 -11.84 8.96
CA ILE A 286 10.35 -12.33 8.29
C ILE A 286 9.92 -11.31 7.24
N TYR A 287 9.70 -11.77 6.01
CA TYR A 287 9.15 -10.99 4.93
C TYR A 287 7.67 -11.28 4.77
N VAL A 288 6.85 -10.22 4.76
CA VAL A 288 5.41 -10.34 4.57
C VAL A 288 5.08 -9.99 3.12
N PRO A 289 4.52 -10.94 2.35
CA PRO A 289 4.16 -10.67 0.97
C PRO A 289 3.11 -9.58 0.86
N PRO A 290 3.07 -8.85 -0.28
CA PRO A 290 2.05 -7.84 -0.52
C PRO A 290 0.65 -8.46 -0.52
N ALA A 291 -0.35 -7.68 -0.10
CA ALA A 291 -1.76 -8.07 -0.12
C ALA A 291 -2.35 -8.09 -1.54
N GLY A 292 -1.73 -7.36 -2.47
CA GLY A 292 -2.16 -7.27 -3.85
C GLY A 292 -1.78 -5.94 -4.48
N ILE A 293 -2.48 -5.58 -5.56
CA ILE A 293 -2.32 -4.30 -6.26
C ILE A 293 -3.67 -3.58 -6.36
N ALA A 294 -3.72 -2.35 -5.87
CA ALA A 294 -4.87 -1.47 -5.99
C ALA A 294 -4.81 -0.76 -7.36
N ILE A 295 -5.58 -1.28 -8.31
CA ILE A 295 -5.59 -0.82 -9.69
C ILE A 295 -6.37 0.49 -9.79
N ARG A 296 -5.73 1.52 -10.37
CA ARG A 296 -6.30 2.82 -10.68
C ARG A 296 -5.89 3.23 -12.11
N ARG A 297 -6.08 4.49 -12.47
CA ARG A 297 -5.94 4.96 -13.86
C ARG A 297 -4.51 5.14 -14.35
N SER A 298 -3.51 5.29 -13.48
CA SER A 298 -2.12 5.60 -13.89
C SER A 298 -1.40 4.47 -14.62
N SER A 299 -1.92 3.26 -14.56
CA SER A 299 -1.37 2.09 -15.27
C SER A 299 -2.37 1.42 -16.20
N ASP A 300 -3.49 2.07 -16.45
CA ASP A 300 -4.54 1.54 -17.32
C ASP A 300 -4.22 1.81 -18.80
N VAL A 301 -3.04 1.32 -19.18
CA VAL A 301 -2.51 1.43 -20.55
C VAL A 301 -3.18 0.41 -21.42
N PHE A 302 -3.58 0.87 -22.55
CA PHE A 302 -3.87 -0.01 -23.67
C PHE A 302 -2.63 -0.01 -24.57
N ALA A 303 -1.69 -0.94 -24.35
CA ALA A 303 -0.49 -1.11 -25.18
C ALA A 303 -0.89 -1.69 -26.55
N VAL A 304 -1.73 -0.96 -27.26
CA VAL A 304 -2.17 -1.27 -28.61
C VAL A 304 -1.56 -0.21 -29.53
N GLU A 305 -0.77 -0.63 -30.51
CA GLU A 305 -0.14 0.29 -31.48
C GLU A 305 -1.18 1.06 -32.32
N ASP A 306 -2.39 0.53 -32.47
CA ASP A 306 -3.47 1.13 -33.26
C ASP A 306 -4.11 2.33 -32.54
N ALA A 307 -3.93 3.52 -33.10
CA ALA A 307 -4.43 4.78 -32.54
C ALA A 307 -5.98 4.82 -32.39
N ASP A 308 -6.72 4.16 -33.29
CA ASP A 308 -8.18 4.13 -33.22
C ASP A 308 -8.64 3.28 -32.04
N ILE A 309 -7.95 2.15 -31.80
CA ILE A 309 -8.24 1.29 -30.65
C ILE A 309 -7.92 2.03 -29.35
N ARG A 310 -6.77 2.69 -29.23
CA ARG A 310 -6.45 3.48 -28.04
C ARG A 310 -7.51 4.54 -27.77
N LYS A 311 -7.94 5.26 -28.80
CA LYS A 311 -8.99 6.28 -28.68
C LYS A 311 -10.32 5.67 -28.25
N ALA A 312 -10.72 4.54 -28.84
CA ALA A 312 -11.95 3.83 -28.47
C ALA A 312 -11.91 3.34 -27.02
N LEU A 313 -10.81 2.77 -26.59
CA LEU A 313 -10.63 2.31 -25.21
C LEU A 313 -10.69 3.47 -24.20
N ARG A 314 -10.18 4.65 -24.54
CA ARG A 314 -10.34 5.86 -23.71
C ARG A 314 -11.82 6.27 -23.56
N VAL A 315 -12.57 6.28 -24.68
CA VAL A 315 -14.00 6.58 -24.66
C VAL A 315 -14.74 5.58 -23.78
N ILE A 316 -14.45 4.30 -23.95
CA ILE A 316 -15.04 3.22 -23.14
C ILE A 316 -14.70 3.44 -21.66
N GLN A 317 -13.45 3.67 -21.33
CA GLN A 317 -12.97 3.85 -19.95
C GLN A 317 -13.63 5.04 -19.24
N THR A 318 -13.83 6.14 -19.95
CA THR A 318 -14.43 7.35 -19.38
C THR A 318 -15.94 7.29 -19.29
N ARG A 319 -16.60 6.54 -20.18
CA ARG A 319 -18.05 6.57 -20.36
C ARG A 319 -18.76 5.22 -20.22
N ALA A 320 -18.04 4.10 -19.97
CA ALA A 320 -18.68 2.78 -19.86
C ALA A 320 -19.78 2.71 -18.79
N CYS A 321 -19.61 3.42 -17.68
CA CYS A 321 -20.60 3.48 -16.60
C CYS A 321 -21.73 4.50 -16.86
N THR A 322 -21.69 5.21 -17.99
CA THR A 322 -22.81 5.99 -18.51
C THR A 322 -23.53 5.18 -19.59
N ASP A 323 -24.61 5.74 -20.15
CA ASP A 323 -25.36 5.05 -21.21
C ASP A 323 -24.67 5.23 -22.58
N VAL A 324 -23.46 4.64 -22.74
CA VAL A 324 -22.71 4.64 -24.00
C VAL A 324 -22.80 3.29 -24.70
N SER A 325 -23.15 3.31 -25.96
CA SER A 325 -23.24 2.14 -26.86
C SER A 325 -21.95 1.98 -27.68
N ALA A 326 -21.74 0.76 -28.22
CA ALA A 326 -20.63 0.49 -29.14
C ALA A 326 -20.71 1.34 -30.42
N ALA A 327 -21.91 1.74 -30.82
CA ALA A 327 -22.11 2.63 -31.99
C ALA A 327 -21.60 4.05 -31.67
N GLU A 328 -21.93 4.58 -30.51
CA GLU A 328 -21.45 5.91 -30.06
C GLU A 328 -19.96 5.97 -29.88
N VAL A 329 -19.34 4.90 -29.35
CA VAL A 329 -17.87 4.78 -29.30
C VAL A 329 -17.28 4.90 -30.71
N ALA A 330 -17.84 4.21 -31.70
CA ALA A 330 -17.36 4.26 -33.07
C ALA A 330 -17.51 5.66 -33.71
N VAL A 331 -18.62 6.35 -33.44
CA VAL A 331 -18.86 7.74 -33.88
C VAL A 331 -17.80 8.68 -33.24
N GLU A 332 -17.53 8.58 -31.95
CA GLU A 332 -16.58 9.46 -31.26
C GLU A 332 -15.15 9.24 -31.74
N VAL A 333 -14.79 7.99 -32.06
CA VAL A 333 -13.49 7.64 -32.67
C VAL A 333 -13.38 8.08 -34.12
N ARG A 334 -14.52 8.32 -34.80
CA ARG A 334 -14.65 8.60 -36.25
C ARG A 334 -14.20 7.45 -37.14
N VAL A 335 -14.47 6.23 -36.70
CA VAL A 335 -14.18 5.00 -37.46
C VAL A 335 -15.48 4.19 -37.62
N PRO A 336 -15.79 3.65 -38.80
CA PRO A 336 -16.98 2.83 -38.99
C PRO A 336 -17.02 1.66 -38.00
N ARG A 337 -18.15 1.43 -37.33
CA ARG A 337 -18.30 0.41 -36.27
C ARG A 337 -17.75 -0.96 -36.70
N ARG A 338 -18.07 -1.44 -37.89
CA ARG A 338 -17.59 -2.75 -38.38
C ARG A 338 -16.06 -2.82 -38.49
N VAL A 339 -15.42 -1.71 -38.85
CA VAL A 339 -13.94 -1.63 -38.92
C VAL A 339 -13.35 -1.66 -37.53
N LEU A 340 -13.94 -0.89 -36.62
CA LEU A 340 -13.48 -0.81 -35.23
C LEU A 340 -13.67 -2.15 -34.50
N ASP A 341 -14.85 -2.82 -34.66
CA ASP A 341 -15.09 -4.17 -34.09
C ASP A 341 -14.07 -5.19 -34.63
N ARG A 342 -13.74 -5.16 -35.94
CA ARG A 342 -12.72 -6.05 -36.52
C ARG A 342 -11.33 -5.79 -35.93
N LYS A 343 -10.97 -4.53 -35.74
CA LYS A 343 -9.71 -4.15 -35.07
C LYS A 343 -9.70 -4.64 -33.62
N PHE A 344 -10.77 -4.44 -32.85
CA PHE A 344 -10.94 -4.95 -31.49
C PHE A 344 -10.75 -6.46 -31.43
N GLN A 345 -11.47 -7.19 -32.31
CA GLN A 345 -11.39 -8.65 -32.35
C GLN A 345 -9.96 -9.14 -32.68
N ARG A 346 -9.29 -8.49 -33.66
CA ARG A 346 -7.94 -8.87 -34.08
C ARG A 346 -6.88 -8.58 -32.98
N LEU A 347 -6.97 -7.44 -32.31
CA LEU A 347 -5.91 -6.94 -31.40
C LEU A 347 -6.19 -7.29 -29.93
N LEU A 348 -7.45 -7.40 -29.54
CA LEU A 348 -7.87 -7.62 -28.17
C LEU A 348 -8.63 -8.93 -27.95
N GLY A 349 -8.95 -9.67 -29.02
CA GLY A 349 -9.69 -10.94 -28.96
C GLY A 349 -11.15 -10.81 -28.52
N ARG A 350 -11.73 -9.60 -28.52
CA ARG A 350 -13.09 -9.31 -28.06
C ARG A 350 -13.71 -8.14 -28.81
N THR A 351 -15.02 -7.95 -28.67
CA THR A 351 -15.75 -6.84 -29.31
C THR A 351 -15.74 -5.58 -28.44
N ILE A 352 -16.15 -4.43 -29.00
CA ILE A 352 -16.36 -3.18 -28.26
C ILE A 352 -17.41 -3.40 -27.15
N HIS A 353 -18.46 -4.18 -27.44
CA HIS A 353 -19.51 -4.49 -26.47
C HIS A 353 -18.97 -5.28 -25.29
N ASP A 354 -18.14 -6.30 -25.53
CA ASP A 354 -17.51 -7.09 -24.47
C ASP A 354 -16.62 -6.22 -23.58
N GLU A 355 -15.90 -5.26 -24.16
CA GLU A 355 -15.06 -4.34 -23.39
C GLU A 355 -15.90 -3.39 -22.53
N LEU A 356 -17.00 -2.86 -23.04
CA LEU A 356 -17.96 -2.07 -22.26
C LEU A 356 -18.50 -2.88 -21.08
N GLN A 357 -18.90 -4.12 -21.30
CA GLN A 357 -19.38 -5.00 -20.22
C GLN A 357 -18.30 -5.27 -19.18
N ARG A 358 -17.06 -5.51 -19.62
CA ARG A 358 -15.91 -5.74 -18.73
C ARG A 358 -15.65 -4.54 -17.82
N MET A 359 -15.72 -3.33 -18.36
CA MET A 359 -15.54 -2.09 -17.59
C MET A 359 -16.67 -1.87 -16.57
N LYS A 360 -17.93 -2.11 -16.98
CA LYS A 360 -19.09 -2.05 -16.07
C LYS A 360 -18.97 -3.05 -14.92
N VAL A 361 -18.52 -4.28 -15.21
CA VAL A 361 -18.28 -5.31 -14.19
C VAL A 361 -17.13 -4.93 -13.26
N ALA A 362 -16.06 -4.31 -13.78
CA ALA A 362 -14.95 -3.84 -12.95
C ALA A 362 -15.40 -2.77 -11.93
N GLU A 363 -16.22 -1.82 -12.36
CA GLU A 363 -16.81 -0.82 -11.46
C GLU A 363 -17.78 -1.46 -10.46
N ALA A 364 -18.60 -2.42 -10.88
CA ALA A 364 -19.48 -3.15 -9.97
C ALA A 364 -18.67 -3.91 -8.89
N LYS A 365 -17.55 -4.55 -9.23
CA LYS A 365 -16.63 -5.18 -8.27
C LYS A 365 -16.14 -4.18 -7.23
N ARG A 366 -15.68 -3.00 -7.68
CA ARG A 366 -15.20 -1.93 -6.79
C ARG A 366 -16.29 -1.51 -5.80
N LEU A 367 -17.48 -1.19 -6.31
CA LEU A 367 -18.62 -0.77 -5.47
C LEU A 367 -19.08 -1.85 -4.48
N LEU A 368 -19.03 -3.14 -4.88
CA LEU A 368 -19.35 -4.27 -4.01
C LEU A 368 -18.39 -4.38 -2.81
N LEU A 369 -17.13 -3.98 -2.98
CA LEU A 369 -16.08 -4.06 -1.95
C LEU A 369 -15.99 -2.81 -1.07
N GLU A 370 -16.25 -1.63 -1.65
CA GLU A 370 -16.05 -0.34 -1.01
C GLU A 370 -17.32 0.23 -0.36
N THR A 371 -18.51 -0.26 -0.75
CA THR A 371 -19.77 0.29 -0.28
C THR A 371 -20.73 -0.77 0.30
N GLU A 372 -21.68 -0.32 1.10
CA GLU A 372 -22.81 -1.13 1.58
C GLU A 372 -24.06 -0.94 0.69
N ASP A 373 -23.92 -0.33 -0.48
CA ASP A 373 -25.02 -0.05 -1.38
C ASP A 373 -25.80 -1.32 -1.75
N LYS A 374 -27.13 -1.16 -1.88
CA LYS A 374 -28.02 -2.20 -2.41
C LYS A 374 -27.67 -2.49 -3.87
N LEU A 375 -27.91 -3.72 -4.30
CA LEU A 375 -27.54 -4.19 -5.64
C LEU A 375 -28.16 -3.33 -6.75
N LEU A 376 -29.34 -2.76 -6.52
CA LEU A 376 -29.99 -1.83 -7.45
C LEU A 376 -29.16 -0.56 -7.64
N VAL A 377 -28.66 0.03 -6.54
CA VAL A 377 -27.82 1.23 -6.60
C VAL A 377 -26.48 0.93 -7.29
N ILE A 378 -25.87 -0.21 -7.00
CA ILE A 378 -24.64 -0.66 -7.65
C ILE A 378 -24.87 -0.85 -9.16
N SER A 379 -26.02 -1.45 -9.58
CA SER A 379 -26.30 -1.63 -11.00
C SER A 379 -26.36 -0.29 -11.74
N MET A 380 -27.07 0.70 -11.18
CA MET A 380 -27.15 2.04 -11.77
C MET A 380 -25.80 2.74 -11.82
N ARG A 381 -25.04 2.73 -10.74
CA ARG A 381 -23.71 3.38 -10.65
C ARG A 381 -22.65 2.73 -11.54
N SER A 382 -22.79 1.44 -11.81
CA SER A 382 -21.89 0.71 -12.72
C SER A 382 -22.38 0.68 -14.19
N GLY A 383 -23.43 1.46 -14.52
CA GLY A 383 -23.90 1.64 -15.90
C GLY A 383 -24.78 0.49 -16.42
N PHE A 384 -25.36 -0.33 -15.55
CA PHE A 384 -26.39 -1.30 -15.92
C PHE A 384 -27.78 -0.71 -15.72
N THR A 385 -28.70 -1.02 -16.63
CA THR A 385 -30.06 -0.51 -16.59
C THR A 385 -30.83 -1.02 -15.37
N HIS A 386 -30.57 -2.27 -14.92
CA HIS A 386 -31.28 -2.89 -13.79
C HIS A 386 -30.46 -4.04 -13.18
N ALA A 387 -30.75 -4.37 -11.91
CA ALA A 387 -30.01 -5.36 -11.15
C ALA A 387 -29.97 -6.77 -11.77
N PRO A 388 -31.02 -7.32 -12.41
CA PRO A 388 -30.94 -8.61 -13.11
C PRO A 388 -29.89 -8.63 -14.23
N GLN A 389 -29.75 -7.54 -15.01
CA GLN A 389 -28.73 -7.43 -16.04
C GLN A 389 -27.32 -7.47 -15.44
N LEU A 390 -27.08 -6.68 -14.39
CA LEU A 390 -25.84 -6.78 -13.63
C LEU A 390 -25.55 -8.21 -13.18
N CYS A 391 -26.51 -8.89 -12.57
CA CYS A 391 -26.33 -10.27 -12.09
C CYS A 391 -25.90 -11.23 -13.18
N ASN A 392 -26.55 -11.18 -14.33
CA ASN A 392 -26.30 -12.06 -15.46
C ASN A 392 -24.90 -11.82 -16.05
N VAL A 393 -24.57 -10.56 -16.34
CA VAL A 393 -23.28 -10.20 -16.91
C VAL A 393 -22.15 -10.43 -15.92
N PHE A 394 -22.34 -10.06 -14.66
CA PHE A 394 -21.34 -10.28 -13.60
C PHE A 394 -21.03 -11.78 -13.45
N LYS A 395 -22.08 -12.63 -13.40
CA LYS A 395 -21.89 -14.08 -13.29
C LYS A 395 -21.19 -14.66 -14.52
N SER A 396 -21.52 -14.17 -15.72
CA SER A 396 -20.86 -14.59 -16.96
C SER A 396 -19.35 -14.23 -16.96
N VAL A 397 -18.99 -13.03 -16.48
CA VAL A 397 -17.60 -12.53 -16.51
C VAL A 397 -16.77 -13.03 -15.32
N VAL A 398 -17.40 -13.18 -14.13
CA VAL A 398 -16.69 -13.46 -12.86
C VAL A 398 -16.84 -14.93 -12.42
N GLY A 399 -17.82 -15.65 -12.97
CA GLY A 399 -18.13 -17.03 -12.59
C GLY A 399 -19.02 -17.18 -11.35
N MET A 400 -19.29 -16.08 -10.61
CA MET A 400 -20.15 -16.09 -9.42
C MET A 400 -21.07 -14.86 -9.36
N SER A 401 -22.12 -14.91 -8.52
CA SER A 401 -23.01 -13.76 -8.39
C SER A 401 -22.37 -12.59 -7.63
N PRO A 402 -22.84 -11.34 -7.84
CA PRO A 402 -22.34 -10.16 -7.13
C PRO A 402 -22.38 -10.32 -5.61
N MET A 403 -23.44 -10.91 -5.07
CA MET A 403 -23.58 -11.12 -3.61
C MET A 403 -22.63 -12.19 -3.08
N GLN A 404 -22.38 -13.26 -3.85
CA GLN A 404 -21.36 -14.26 -3.52
C GLN A 404 -19.97 -13.64 -3.51
N TYR A 405 -19.69 -12.79 -4.48
CA TYR A 405 -18.42 -12.05 -4.57
C TYR A 405 -18.20 -11.15 -3.35
N ARG A 406 -19.21 -10.34 -2.97
CA ARG A 406 -19.18 -9.51 -1.76
C ARG A 406 -18.95 -10.35 -0.50
N LYS A 407 -19.65 -11.48 -0.35
CA LYS A 407 -19.53 -12.37 0.80
C LYS A 407 -18.12 -13.00 0.88
N ALA A 408 -17.60 -13.50 -0.22
CA ALA A 408 -16.28 -14.11 -0.27
C ALA A 408 -15.17 -13.13 0.12
N ALA A 409 -15.25 -11.89 -0.38
CA ALA A 409 -14.28 -10.85 -0.04
C ALA A 409 -14.32 -10.44 1.44
N ARG A 410 -15.51 -10.43 2.05
CA ARG A 410 -15.67 -10.18 3.51
C ARG A 410 -15.11 -11.33 4.34
N SER A 411 -15.38 -12.56 3.96
CA SER A 411 -14.85 -13.75 4.66
C SER A 411 -13.33 -13.77 4.64
N CYS A 412 -12.69 -13.33 3.55
CA CYS A 412 -11.22 -13.21 3.49
C CYS A 412 -10.67 -12.11 4.43
N ARG A 413 -11.47 -11.07 4.74
CA ARG A 413 -11.09 -10.04 5.73
C ARG A 413 -11.28 -10.50 7.18
N GLU A 414 -12.17 -11.48 7.42
CA GLU A 414 -12.58 -11.96 8.75
C GLU A 414 -11.95 -13.29 9.14
N THR A 415 -11.18 -13.96 8.26
CA THR A 415 -10.60 -15.27 8.56
C THR A 415 -9.52 -15.15 9.63
N PRO A 416 -9.72 -15.68 10.86
CA PRO A 416 -8.68 -15.77 11.87
C PRO A 416 -7.56 -16.67 11.35
N LEU A 417 -6.32 -16.34 11.69
CA LEU A 417 -5.16 -17.18 11.40
C LEU A 417 -5.42 -18.64 11.89
N PRO A 418 -5.10 -19.66 11.11
CA PRO A 418 -5.28 -21.03 11.53
C PRO A 418 -4.52 -21.24 12.85
N LYS A 419 -5.22 -21.74 13.87
CA LYS A 419 -4.61 -22.19 15.13
C LYS A 419 -3.64 -23.31 14.76
N MET A 420 -2.35 -23.02 14.81
CA MET A 420 -1.33 -24.05 14.65
C MET A 420 -1.55 -25.13 15.73
N ALA A 421 -1.78 -26.36 15.28
CA ALA A 421 -1.92 -27.53 16.13
C ALA A 421 -0.73 -27.59 17.11
N ARG A 422 -1.03 -27.71 18.40
CA ARG A 422 -0.05 -28.08 19.44
C ARG A 422 0.46 -29.47 19.10
N THR A 423 1.58 -29.58 18.45
CA THR A 423 2.35 -30.83 18.45
C THR A 423 2.97 -30.97 19.83
N ALA A 424 2.28 -31.68 20.69
CA ALA A 424 2.86 -32.23 21.90
C ALA A 424 3.88 -33.28 21.46
N GLY A 425 5.16 -32.92 21.46
CA GLY A 425 6.25 -33.86 21.33
C GLY A 425 6.37 -34.67 22.62
N GLN A 426 5.82 -35.86 22.63
CA GLN A 426 6.31 -36.95 23.46
C GLN A 426 7.69 -37.33 22.91
N LEU A 427 8.70 -37.15 23.68
CA LEU A 427 9.95 -37.89 23.59
C LEU A 427 10.25 -38.43 24.99
N SER A 428 10.07 -39.71 25.06
CA SER A 428 10.60 -40.63 26.10
C SER A 428 12.11 -40.55 26.17
#